data_6e97fd12c2a8a8bf4fbaf5f144bef075
#
_entry.id   6e97fd12c2a8a8bf4fbaf5f144bef075
#
_cell.length_a   1.000
_cell.length_b   1.000
_cell.length_c   1.000
_cell.angle_alpha   90.00
_cell.angle_beta   90.00
_cell.angle_gamma   90.00
#
_symmetry.space_group_name_H-M   'P 1'
#
loop_
_entity.id
_entity.type
_entity.pdbx_description
1 polymer ?
#
loop_
_entity_poly.entity_id
_entity_poly.type
_entity_poly.pdbx_seq_one_letter_code
_entity_poly.pdbx_strand_id
1 'polypeptide(L)'
;MSKLLNVSSSPHVRSNETTQSIMVDVAIAMLPATAFGVFQFGLHALLVLIVTIAACVLSEYVFEKITKRPCTISDFSAVVTGMILALNMPPEIALWIPALGGVFAIIVVKQLYGGLGQNFMNPALAARCFLLISFTGQMSAFTLDGWTGATPLAVLKAGESVDVAAMFIGKIPGTIGEVSVIALLIGAAYLVVKKVISLRIPVTYILTTAVFVFIFGQQDLNYVLAHLCGGGLIFGAFFMATDYVTSPITPKGQIVFGILLGIL
;
A
#
# COMPACT_ATOMS: atom_id res chain seq x y z
N MET A 1 -27.63 -47.85 22.00
CA MET A 1 -26.72 -47.07 21.14
C MET A 1 -26.66 -45.63 21.71
N SER A 2 -25.60 -45.29 22.46
CA SER A 2 -25.39 -43.94 22.94
C SER A 2 -25.12 -43.05 21.72
N LYS A 3 -26.00 -42.09 21.44
CA LYS A 3 -25.70 -41.02 20.46
C LYS A 3 -24.57 -40.16 21.04
N LEU A 4 -23.36 -40.33 20.51
CA LEU A 4 -22.24 -39.44 20.80
C LEU A 4 -22.62 -38.04 20.31
N LEU A 5 -22.71 -37.09 21.22
CA LEU A 5 -22.89 -35.67 20.90
C LEU A 5 -21.57 -35.09 20.44
N ASN A 6 -21.55 -34.44 19.28
CA ASN A 6 -20.40 -33.67 18.82
C ASN A 6 -20.28 -32.42 19.66
N VAL A 7 -19.24 -32.35 20.51
CA VAL A 7 -18.89 -31.16 21.27
C VAL A 7 -17.76 -30.46 20.53
N SER A 8 -18.04 -29.29 19.97
CA SER A 8 -17.01 -28.43 19.41
C SER A 8 -16.54 -27.39 20.42
N SER A 9 -15.24 -27.09 20.43
CA SER A 9 -14.72 -25.96 21.22
C SER A 9 -15.27 -24.63 20.69
N SER A 10 -15.50 -23.66 21.58
CA SER A 10 -15.88 -22.31 21.17
C SER A 10 -14.72 -21.63 20.37
N PRO A 11 -15.03 -20.75 19.40
CA PRO A 11 -16.37 -20.27 19.07
C PRO A 11 -17.16 -21.25 18.20
N HIS A 12 -18.45 -21.39 18.48
CA HIS A 12 -19.35 -22.28 17.74
C HIS A 12 -19.82 -21.67 16.41
N VAL A 13 -19.79 -20.37 16.29
CA VAL A 13 -20.07 -19.61 15.05
C VAL A 13 -18.73 -19.14 14.48
N ARG A 14 -18.41 -19.55 13.27
CA ARG A 14 -17.19 -19.19 12.56
C ARG A 14 -17.57 -18.42 11.29
N SER A 15 -16.79 -17.37 10.96
CA SER A 15 -16.86 -16.74 9.65
C SER A 15 -16.32 -17.68 8.58
N ASN A 16 -16.88 -17.61 7.37
CA ASN A 16 -16.34 -18.29 6.19
C ASN A 16 -15.13 -17.55 5.60
N GLU A 17 -14.83 -16.35 6.09
CA GLU A 17 -13.68 -15.55 5.66
C GLU A 17 -12.37 -16.20 6.12
N THR A 18 -11.49 -16.43 5.16
CA THR A 18 -10.14 -16.95 5.41
C THR A 18 -9.11 -15.82 5.16
N THR A 19 -7.92 -15.95 5.76
CA THR A 19 -6.83 -15.02 5.49
C THR A 19 -6.52 -14.94 4.00
N GLN A 20 -6.57 -16.08 3.31
CA GLN A 20 -6.37 -16.16 1.86
C GLN A 20 -7.43 -15.37 1.09
N SER A 21 -8.71 -15.49 1.43
CA SER A 21 -9.78 -14.75 0.74
C SER A 21 -9.61 -13.24 0.89
N ILE A 22 -9.25 -12.78 2.09
CA ILE A 22 -9.00 -11.36 2.37
C ILE A 22 -7.80 -10.85 1.56
N MET A 23 -6.68 -11.59 1.52
CA MET A 23 -5.49 -11.18 0.78
C MET A 23 -5.74 -11.16 -0.73
N VAL A 24 -6.52 -12.11 -1.25
CA VAL A 24 -6.95 -12.11 -2.67
C VAL A 24 -7.84 -10.91 -2.97
N ASP A 25 -8.80 -10.57 -2.10
CA ASP A 25 -9.65 -9.38 -2.27
C ASP A 25 -8.81 -8.08 -2.28
N VAL A 26 -7.79 -7.98 -1.42
CA VAL A 26 -6.85 -6.84 -1.43
C VAL A 26 -6.04 -6.79 -2.72
N ALA A 27 -5.55 -7.94 -3.22
CA ALA A 27 -4.83 -7.99 -4.49
C ALA A 27 -5.73 -7.57 -5.66
N ILE A 28 -6.98 -8.04 -5.70
CA ILE A 28 -7.97 -7.63 -6.72
C ILE A 28 -8.24 -6.12 -6.65
N ALA A 29 -8.38 -5.57 -5.45
CA ALA A 29 -8.63 -4.15 -5.25
C ALA A 29 -7.48 -3.26 -5.76
N MET A 30 -6.25 -3.76 -5.77
CA MET A 30 -5.08 -3.05 -6.32
C MET A 30 -4.95 -3.16 -7.85
N LEU A 31 -5.69 -4.08 -8.51
CA LEU A 31 -5.58 -4.27 -9.96
C LEU A 31 -5.90 -3.01 -10.78
N PRO A 32 -6.94 -2.20 -10.48
CA PRO A 32 -7.20 -0.97 -11.24
C PRO A 32 -6.03 0.01 -11.22
N ALA A 33 -5.42 0.23 -10.04
CA ALA A 33 -4.25 1.09 -9.89
C ALA A 33 -3.03 0.51 -10.61
N THR A 34 -2.83 -0.80 -10.52
CA THR A 34 -1.76 -1.52 -11.23
C THR A 34 -1.92 -1.42 -12.74
N ALA A 35 -3.12 -1.66 -13.26
CA ALA A 35 -3.39 -1.58 -14.69
C ALA A 35 -3.18 -0.17 -15.23
N PHE A 36 -3.63 0.85 -14.49
CA PHE A 36 -3.42 2.24 -14.86
C PHE A 36 -1.94 2.62 -14.85
N GLY A 37 -1.19 2.22 -13.80
CA GLY A 37 0.25 2.47 -13.70
C GLY A 37 1.04 1.82 -14.84
N VAL A 38 0.72 0.57 -15.20
CA VAL A 38 1.32 -0.12 -16.34
C VAL A 38 0.94 0.55 -17.66
N PHE A 39 -0.30 1.00 -17.82
CA PHE A 39 -0.73 1.75 -19.00
C PHE A 39 0.02 3.08 -19.13
N GLN A 40 0.22 3.80 -18.03
CA GLN A 40 0.88 5.11 -18.02
C GLN A 40 2.39 5.03 -18.25
N PHE A 41 3.07 4.08 -17.58
CA PHE A 41 4.53 3.99 -17.55
C PHE A 41 5.10 2.86 -18.42
N GLY A 42 4.25 2.06 -19.04
CA GLY A 42 4.65 1.05 -20.00
C GLY A 42 5.27 -0.22 -19.40
N LEU A 43 6.05 -0.92 -20.23
CA LEU A 43 6.55 -2.26 -19.94
C LEU A 43 7.52 -2.31 -18.77
N HIS A 44 8.30 -1.25 -18.54
CA HIS A 44 9.26 -1.24 -17.44
C HIS A 44 8.57 -1.26 -16.07
N ALA A 45 7.46 -0.53 -15.90
CA ALA A 45 6.65 -0.59 -14.69
C ALA A 45 6.05 -1.99 -14.44
N LEU A 46 5.66 -2.70 -15.51
CA LEU A 46 5.23 -4.10 -15.41
C LEU A 46 6.38 -5.01 -14.95
N LEU A 47 7.59 -4.81 -15.46
CA LEU A 47 8.75 -5.57 -15.03
C LEU A 47 9.09 -5.31 -13.55
N VAL A 48 9.04 -4.05 -13.10
CA VAL A 48 9.21 -3.69 -11.68
C VAL A 48 8.21 -4.45 -10.81
N LEU A 49 6.94 -4.48 -11.22
CA LEU A 49 5.88 -5.20 -10.51
C LEU A 49 6.17 -6.70 -10.41
N ILE A 50 6.45 -7.36 -11.55
CA ILE A 50 6.71 -8.79 -11.61
C ILE A 50 7.94 -9.17 -10.79
N VAL A 51 9.04 -8.42 -10.93
CA VAL A 51 10.30 -8.69 -10.21
C VAL A 51 10.10 -8.53 -8.71
N THR A 52 9.39 -7.50 -8.27
CA THR A 52 9.14 -7.25 -6.84
C THR A 52 8.28 -8.36 -6.24
N ILE A 53 7.18 -8.74 -6.90
CA ILE A 53 6.30 -9.83 -6.44
C ILE A 53 7.07 -11.15 -6.41
N ALA A 54 7.81 -11.46 -7.48
CA ALA A 54 8.62 -12.67 -7.55
C ALA A 54 9.67 -12.72 -6.44
N ALA A 55 10.37 -11.60 -6.18
CA ALA A 55 11.34 -11.51 -5.09
C ALA A 55 10.70 -11.75 -3.72
N CYS A 56 9.50 -11.19 -3.46
CA CYS A 56 8.77 -11.42 -2.22
C CYS A 56 8.38 -12.90 -2.05
N VAL A 57 7.76 -13.49 -3.06
CA VAL A 57 7.29 -14.89 -3.00
C VAL A 57 8.47 -15.87 -2.90
N LEU A 58 9.53 -15.65 -3.68
CA LEU A 58 10.73 -16.51 -3.63
C LEU A 58 11.45 -16.39 -2.28
N SER A 59 11.54 -15.19 -1.72
CA SER A 59 12.17 -14.96 -0.42
C SER A 59 11.41 -15.67 0.70
N GLU A 60 10.08 -15.64 0.67
CA GLU A 60 9.24 -16.37 1.62
C GLU A 60 9.46 -17.87 1.50
N TYR A 61 9.38 -18.41 0.27
CA TYR A 61 9.59 -19.82 0.00
C TYR A 61 10.96 -20.33 0.49
N VAL A 62 12.01 -19.62 0.12
CA VAL A 62 13.39 -19.99 0.48
C VAL A 62 13.58 -19.96 1.99
N PHE A 63 13.09 -18.89 2.66
CA PHE A 63 13.20 -18.77 4.09
C PHE A 63 12.47 -19.90 4.84
N GLU A 64 11.22 -20.20 4.47
CA GLU A 64 10.42 -21.27 5.07
C GLU A 64 11.06 -22.64 4.87
N LYS A 65 11.63 -22.89 3.67
CA LYS A 65 12.31 -24.13 3.37
C LYS A 65 13.60 -24.31 4.18
N ILE A 66 14.41 -23.25 4.32
CA ILE A 66 15.63 -23.26 5.12
C ILE A 66 15.33 -23.46 6.61
N THR A 67 14.31 -22.77 7.10
CA THR A 67 13.90 -22.84 8.52
C THR A 67 13.00 -24.04 8.84
N LYS A 68 12.67 -24.87 7.85
CA LYS A 68 11.78 -26.04 7.98
C LYS A 68 10.40 -25.69 8.55
N ARG A 69 9.91 -24.48 8.25
CA ARG A 69 8.54 -24.04 8.61
C ARG A 69 7.52 -24.54 7.58
N PRO A 70 6.23 -24.65 7.97
CA PRO A 70 5.18 -24.94 7.00
C PRO A 70 5.11 -23.85 5.93
N CYS A 71 4.87 -24.23 4.68
CA CYS A 71 4.81 -23.30 3.57
C CYS A 71 3.50 -22.49 3.64
N THR A 72 3.60 -21.14 3.72
CA THR A 72 2.47 -20.20 3.84
C THR A 72 2.21 -19.40 2.57
N ILE A 73 2.92 -19.66 1.47
CA ILE A 73 2.79 -18.90 0.20
C ILE A 73 1.35 -18.84 -0.31
N SER A 74 0.56 -19.88 -0.03
CA SER A 74 -0.85 -19.99 -0.46
C SER A 74 -1.76 -18.92 0.19
N ASP A 75 -1.31 -18.21 1.21
CA ASP A 75 -2.07 -17.13 1.84
C ASP A 75 -2.08 -15.81 1.05
N PHE A 76 -1.29 -15.72 -0.04
CA PHE A 76 -1.14 -14.54 -0.90
C PHE A 76 -0.57 -13.28 -0.23
N SER A 77 -0.16 -13.34 1.02
CA SER A 77 0.35 -12.18 1.74
C SER A 77 1.68 -11.64 1.17
N ALA A 78 2.56 -12.52 0.67
CA ALA A 78 3.78 -12.11 -0.02
C ALA A 78 3.48 -11.40 -1.35
N VAL A 79 2.44 -11.85 -2.07
CA VAL A 79 1.99 -11.19 -3.31
C VAL A 79 1.48 -9.79 -3.01
N VAL A 80 0.61 -9.64 -2.01
CA VAL A 80 0.08 -8.33 -1.57
C VAL A 80 1.22 -7.40 -1.13
N THR A 81 2.17 -7.89 -0.32
CA THR A 81 3.34 -7.11 0.09
C THR A 81 4.16 -6.65 -1.12
N GLY A 82 4.41 -7.56 -2.07
CA GLY A 82 5.12 -7.24 -3.31
C GLY A 82 4.39 -6.24 -4.19
N MET A 83 3.06 -6.35 -4.31
CA MET A 83 2.23 -5.38 -5.05
C MET A 83 2.28 -4.00 -4.41
N ILE A 84 2.06 -3.88 -3.09
CA ILE A 84 2.11 -2.59 -2.38
C ILE A 84 3.51 -1.98 -2.53
N LEU A 85 4.57 -2.77 -2.37
CA LEU A 85 5.94 -2.28 -2.52
C LEU A 85 6.21 -1.80 -3.95
N ALA A 86 5.86 -2.58 -4.96
CA ALA A 86 6.06 -2.23 -6.37
C ALA A 86 5.30 -0.97 -6.77
N LEU A 87 4.04 -0.83 -6.33
CA LEU A 87 3.22 0.36 -6.58
C LEU A 87 3.79 1.64 -5.93
N ASN A 88 4.64 1.50 -4.92
CA ASN A 88 5.36 2.60 -4.29
C ASN A 88 6.73 2.92 -4.92
N MET A 89 7.11 2.23 -6.01
CA MET A 89 8.38 2.45 -6.68
C MET A 89 8.25 3.45 -7.84
N PRO A 90 9.32 4.20 -8.14
CA PRO A 90 9.43 4.94 -9.39
C PRO A 90 9.37 3.99 -10.59
N PRO A 91 8.77 4.40 -11.71
CA PRO A 91 8.58 3.51 -12.86
C PRO A 91 9.87 3.08 -13.55
N GLU A 92 10.93 3.89 -13.52
CA GLU A 92 12.22 3.60 -14.18
C GLU A 92 13.32 3.13 -13.23
N ILE A 93 12.97 2.68 -12.04
CA ILE A 93 13.93 2.21 -11.06
C ILE A 93 14.67 0.95 -11.56
N ALA A 94 15.97 0.82 -11.26
CA ALA A 94 16.73 -0.37 -11.60
C ALA A 94 16.15 -1.62 -10.91
N LEU A 95 15.84 -2.68 -11.67
CA LEU A 95 15.06 -3.85 -11.22
C LEU A 95 15.61 -4.58 -10.00
N TRP A 96 16.92 -4.50 -9.76
CA TRP A 96 17.54 -5.13 -8.58
C TRP A 96 17.18 -4.44 -7.26
N ILE A 97 16.83 -3.14 -7.28
CA ILE A 97 16.48 -2.37 -6.08
C ILE A 97 15.11 -2.81 -5.52
N PRO A 98 14.01 -2.86 -6.31
CA PRO A 98 12.76 -3.42 -5.83
C PRO A 98 12.87 -4.89 -5.41
N ALA A 99 13.72 -5.69 -6.09
CA ALA A 99 14.00 -7.05 -5.68
C ALA A 99 14.65 -7.11 -4.28
N LEU A 100 15.66 -6.27 -4.03
CA LEU A 100 16.30 -6.15 -2.71
C LEU A 100 15.27 -5.71 -1.64
N GLY A 101 14.41 -4.74 -1.98
CA GLY A 101 13.31 -4.31 -1.11
C GLY A 101 12.34 -5.43 -0.77
N GLY A 102 11.98 -6.27 -1.75
CA GLY A 102 11.12 -7.44 -1.55
C GLY A 102 11.75 -8.46 -0.61
N VAL A 103 13.04 -8.76 -0.78
CA VAL A 103 13.80 -9.63 0.12
C VAL A 103 13.81 -9.07 1.55
N PHE A 104 14.10 -7.78 1.70
CA PHE A 104 14.09 -7.10 2.99
C PHE A 104 12.70 -7.13 3.65
N ALA A 105 11.64 -6.79 2.92
CA ALA A 105 10.27 -6.80 3.40
C ALA A 105 9.86 -8.16 3.98
N ILE A 106 10.15 -9.22 3.24
CA ILE A 106 9.71 -10.56 3.62
C ILE A 106 10.62 -11.17 4.67
N ILE A 107 11.93 -11.16 4.50
CA ILE A 107 12.83 -11.82 5.45
C ILE A 107 12.90 -11.02 6.75
N VAL A 108 13.30 -9.75 6.66
CA VAL A 108 13.63 -8.96 7.86
C VAL A 108 12.38 -8.51 8.60
N VAL A 109 11.35 -8.04 7.89
CA VAL A 109 10.18 -7.42 8.56
C VAL A 109 9.07 -8.43 8.86
N LYS A 110 8.89 -9.46 8.01
CA LYS A 110 7.80 -10.43 8.17
C LYS A 110 8.28 -11.75 8.80
N GLN A 111 9.20 -12.45 8.17
CA GLN A 111 9.52 -13.85 8.52
C GLN A 111 10.36 -13.99 9.80
N LEU A 112 11.29 -13.08 10.07
CA LEU A 112 12.09 -13.11 11.30
C LEU A 112 11.23 -12.92 12.55
N TYR A 113 10.11 -12.21 12.46
CA TYR A 113 9.17 -12.00 13.56
C TYR A 113 8.13 -13.11 13.72
N GLY A 114 8.07 -14.07 12.80
CA GLY A 114 7.15 -15.21 12.91
C GLY A 114 6.20 -15.41 11.74
N GLY A 115 6.20 -14.53 10.75
CA GLY A 115 5.35 -14.59 9.57
C GLY A 115 4.14 -13.65 9.65
N LEU A 116 3.08 -13.99 8.91
CA LEU A 116 1.87 -13.17 8.84
C LEU A 116 1.22 -12.99 10.23
N GLY A 117 0.88 -11.75 10.56
CA GLY A 117 0.24 -11.42 11.83
C GLY A 117 1.20 -11.13 12.98
N GLN A 118 2.50 -11.37 12.84
CA GLN A 118 3.52 -11.16 13.86
C GLN A 118 4.46 -9.98 13.56
N ASN A 119 4.31 -9.35 12.41
CA ASN A 119 5.11 -8.20 12.00
C ASN A 119 4.76 -6.96 12.83
N PHE A 120 5.79 -6.25 13.33
CA PHE A 120 5.62 -5.04 14.15
C PHE A 120 5.33 -3.77 13.32
N MET A 121 5.58 -3.81 12.02
CA MET A 121 5.27 -2.75 11.07
C MET A 121 4.86 -3.36 9.72
N ASN A 122 4.25 -2.54 8.85
CA ASN A 122 3.88 -2.97 7.50
C ASN A 122 5.16 -3.29 6.69
N PRO A 123 5.32 -4.53 6.16
CA PRO A 123 6.55 -4.95 5.48
C PRO A 123 6.88 -4.13 4.24
N ALA A 124 5.86 -3.76 3.45
CA ALA A 124 6.07 -2.98 2.23
C ALA A 124 6.54 -1.55 2.55
N LEU A 125 5.95 -0.91 3.57
CA LEU A 125 6.35 0.43 4.00
C LEU A 125 7.75 0.45 4.62
N ALA A 126 8.08 -0.55 5.44
CA ALA A 126 9.42 -0.70 6.00
C ALA A 126 10.49 -0.85 4.91
N ALA A 127 10.19 -1.67 3.88
CA ALA A 127 11.09 -1.83 2.74
C ALA A 127 11.19 -0.54 1.90
N ARG A 128 10.08 0.18 1.67
CA ARG A 128 10.12 1.50 1.00
C ARG A 128 11.02 2.47 1.76
N CYS A 129 10.86 2.54 3.09
CA CYS A 129 11.70 3.41 3.94
C CYS A 129 13.19 3.02 3.86
N PHE A 130 13.50 1.74 3.95
CA PHE A 130 14.85 1.20 3.78
C PHE A 130 15.46 1.59 2.42
N LEU A 131 14.72 1.39 1.33
CA LEU A 131 15.17 1.73 -0.01
C LEU A 131 15.31 3.23 -0.21
N LEU A 132 14.42 4.04 0.35
CA LEU A 132 14.48 5.50 0.25
C LEU A 132 15.74 6.04 0.93
N ILE A 133 16.12 5.50 2.09
CA ILE A 133 17.33 5.91 2.80
C ILE A 133 18.59 5.43 2.06
N SER A 134 18.57 4.19 1.55
CA SER A 134 19.76 3.57 0.93
C SER A 134 20.01 4.04 -0.51
N PHE A 135 18.95 4.32 -1.28
CA PHE A 135 18.98 4.64 -2.71
C PHE A 135 18.17 5.89 -3.04
N THR A 136 18.32 6.96 -2.25
CA THR A 136 17.53 8.18 -2.33
C THR A 136 17.44 8.74 -3.76
N GLY A 137 18.56 8.80 -4.48
CA GLY A 137 18.60 9.35 -5.84
C GLY A 137 17.72 8.59 -6.83
N GLN A 138 17.66 7.25 -6.74
CA GLN A 138 16.84 6.42 -7.64
C GLN A 138 15.38 6.36 -7.18
N MET A 139 15.14 6.41 -5.86
CA MET A 139 13.80 6.39 -5.27
C MET A 139 13.06 7.71 -5.42
N SER A 140 13.75 8.81 -5.68
CA SER A 140 13.17 10.15 -5.90
C SER A 140 13.21 10.60 -7.37
N ALA A 141 13.68 9.78 -8.30
CA ALA A 141 13.68 10.06 -9.73
C ALA A 141 12.34 9.67 -10.34
N PHE A 142 11.50 10.65 -10.61
CA PHE A 142 10.20 10.42 -11.25
C PHE A 142 10.22 10.91 -12.69
N THR A 143 9.81 10.05 -13.61
CA THR A 143 9.76 10.32 -15.04
C THR A 143 8.32 10.26 -15.54
N LEU A 144 7.98 11.13 -16.48
CA LEU A 144 6.75 11.09 -17.25
C LEU A 144 7.10 11.38 -18.70
N ASP A 145 6.64 10.54 -19.63
CA ASP A 145 6.89 10.66 -21.08
C ASP A 145 8.39 10.84 -21.44
N GLY A 146 9.28 10.15 -20.72
CA GLY A 146 10.72 10.23 -20.93
C GLY A 146 11.40 11.50 -20.36
N TRP A 147 10.65 12.36 -19.68
CA TRP A 147 11.18 13.55 -19.01
C TRP A 147 11.21 13.37 -17.50
N THR A 148 12.34 13.64 -16.89
CA THR A 148 12.44 13.69 -15.42
C THR A 148 11.81 14.99 -14.95
N GLY A 149 10.71 14.91 -14.22
CA GLY A 149 9.96 16.07 -13.74
C GLY A 149 9.86 16.10 -12.20
N ALA A 150 9.65 17.30 -11.67
CA ALA A 150 9.28 17.45 -10.27
C ALA A 150 7.87 16.87 -10.05
N THR A 151 7.67 16.19 -8.91
CA THR A 151 6.33 15.74 -8.54
C THR A 151 5.41 16.95 -8.32
N PRO A 152 4.08 16.82 -8.52
CA PRO A 152 3.14 17.91 -8.32
C PRO A 152 3.28 18.60 -6.95
N LEU A 153 3.55 17.84 -5.90
CA LEU A 153 3.79 18.40 -4.57
C LEU A 153 5.10 19.20 -4.48
N ALA A 154 6.13 18.82 -5.24
CA ALA A 154 7.37 19.57 -5.29
C ALA A 154 7.18 20.90 -6.05
N VAL A 155 6.40 20.90 -7.14
CA VAL A 155 6.00 22.10 -7.90
C VAL A 155 5.18 23.04 -7.02
N LEU A 156 4.21 22.49 -6.29
CA LEU A 156 3.37 23.24 -5.35
C LEU A 156 4.21 23.88 -4.22
N LYS A 157 5.21 23.15 -3.71
CA LYS A 157 6.15 23.66 -2.70
C LYS A 157 7.03 24.78 -3.25
N ALA A 158 7.32 24.81 -4.54
CA ALA A 158 8.02 25.90 -5.22
C ALA A 158 7.14 27.15 -5.44
N GLY A 159 5.84 27.08 -5.09
CA GLY A 159 4.89 28.18 -5.25
C GLY A 159 4.22 28.27 -6.62
N GLU A 160 4.37 27.23 -7.43
CA GLU A 160 3.73 27.15 -8.75
C GLU A 160 2.34 26.49 -8.65
N SER A 161 1.44 26.85 -9.57
CA SER A 161 0.11 26.26 -9.65
C SER A 161 0.16 24.87 -10.28
N VAL A 162 -0.65 23.94 -9.77
CA VAL A 162 -0.75 22.56 -10.27
C VAL A 162 -2.17 22.31 -10.78
N ASP A 163 -2.28 21.57 -11.87
CA ASP A 163 -3.57 21.14 -12.39
C ASP A 163 -4.11 19.95 -11.58
N VAL A 164 -5.06 20.25 -10.69
CA VAL A 164 -5.72 19.25 -9.83
C VAL A 164 -6.49 18.22 -10.67
N ALA A 165 -7.05 18.60 -11.84
CA ALA A 165 -7.75 17.66 -12.69
C ALA A 165 -6.80 16.64 -13.31
N ALA A 166 -5.61 17.07 -13.75
CA ALA A 166 -4.56 16.17 -14.23
C ALA A 166 -4.08 15.21 -13.12
N MET A 167 -3.97 15.69 -11.88
CA MET A 167 -3.64 14.85 -10.70
C MET A 167 -4.73 13.82 -10.42
N PHE A 168 -5.99 14.19 -10.54
CA PHE A 168 -7.10 13.28 -10.29
C PHE A 168 -7.20 12.16 -11.33
N ILE A 169 -6.97 12.49 -12.61
CA ILE A 169 -6.96 11.51 -13.69
C ILE A 169 -5.69 10.65 -13.67
N GLY A 170 -4.53 11.27 -13.35
CA GLY A 170 -3.26 10.56 -13.22
C GLY A 170 -2.21 10.90 -14.27
N LYS A 171 -2.31 12.03 -14.98
CA LYS A 171 -1.29 12.51 -15.92
C LYS A 171 -0.22 13.34 -15.20
N ILE A 172 0.48 12.71 -14.27
CA ILE A 172 1.49 13.35 -13.42
C ILE A 172 2.70 12.43 -13.23
N PRO A 173 3.91 12.97 -13.01
CA PRO A 173 5.04 12.18 -12.58
C PRO A 173 4.83 11.72 -11.13
N GLY A 174 5.10 10.46 -10.85
CA GLY A 174 4.91 9.87 -9.53
C GLY A 174 5.31 8.41 -9.48
N THR A 175 4.97 7.71 -8.40
CA THR A 175 5.16 6.26 -8.30
C THR A 175 4.12 5.51 -9.11
N ILE A 176 4.38 4.25 -9.43
CA ILE A 176 3.53 3.43 -10.31
C ILE A 176 2.06 3.38 -9.82
N GLY A 177 1.83 3.33 -8.51
CA GLY A 177 0.50 3.18 -7.92
C GLY A 177 -0.19 4.46 -7.46
N GLU A 178 0.54 5.58 -7.41
CA GLU A 178 0.01 6.84 -6.85
C GLU A 178 -0.64 7.76 -7.91
N VAL A 179 -0.49 7.44 -9.18
CA VAL A 179 -0.77 8.37 -10.29
C VAL A 179 -2.24 8.66 -10.43
N SER A 180 -3.12 7.68 -10.37
CA SER A 180 -4.56 7.88 -10.58
C SER A 180 -5.38 7.71 -9.30
N VAL A 181 -5.91 8.81 -8.81
CA VAL A 181 -6.85 8.82 -7.68
C VAL A 181 -8.11 8.02 -8.01
N ILE A 182 -8.62 8.10 -9.24
CA ILE A 182 -9.82 7.36 -9.68
C ILE A 182 -9.59 5.86 -9.56
N ALA A 183 -8.48 5.35 -10.07
CA ALA A 183 -8.16 3.92 -10.03
C ALA A 183 -8.03 3.41 -8.59
N LEU A 184 -7.44 4.21 -7.70
CA LEU A 184 -7.33 3.91 -6.28
C LEU A 184 -8.70 3.90 -5.58
N LEU A 185 -9.57 4.88 -5.89
CA LEU A 185 -10.92 4.95 -5.30
C LEU A 185 -11.80 3.78 -5.75
N ILE A 186 -11.66 3.29 -6.99
CA ILE A 186 -12.37 2.08 -7.45
C ILE A 186 -11.96 0.87 -6.60
N GLY A 187 -10.66 0.68 -6.39
CA GLY A 187 -10.16 -0.40 -5.52
C GLY A 187 -10.59 -0.23 -4.07
N ALA A 188 -10.53 0.99 -3.53
CA ALA A 188 -11.00 1.30 -2.18
C ALA A 188 -12.51 1.00 -2.01
N ALA A 189 -13.33 1.40 -2.98
CA ALA A 189 -14.76 1.10 -2.99
C ALA A 189 -15.05 -0.40 -2.96
N TYR A 190 -14.29 -1.19 -3.74
CA TYR A 190 -14.37 -2.64 -3.72
C TYR A 190 -14.12 -3.22 -2.31
N LEU A 191 -13.04 -2.77 -1.63
CA LEU A 191 -12.71 -3.24 -0.27
C LEU A 191 -13.77 -2.85 0.77
N VAL A 192 -14.36 -1.65 0.63
CA VAL A 192 -15.44 -1.18 1.52
C VAL A 192 -16.72 -1.99 1.31
N VAL A 193 -17.12 -2.23 0.06
CA VAL A 193 -18.30 -3.03 -0.28
C VAL A 193 -18.16 -4.47 0.22
N LYS A 194 -16.98 -5.04 0.08
CA LYS A 194 -16.62 -6.37 0.60
C LYS A 194 -16.48 -6.38 2.13
N LYS A 195 -16.54 -5.22 2.80
CA LYS A 195 -16.33 -5.09 4.25
C LYS A 195 -14.96 -5.57 4.74
N VAL A 196 -13.97 -5.60 3.84
CA VAL A 196 -12.58 -5.93 4.17
C VAL A 196 -11.96 -4.81 5.01
N ILE A 197 -12.27 -3.55 4.69
CA ILE A 197 -11.79 -2.39 5.45
C ILE A 197 -12.94 -1.57 6.03
N SER A 198 -12.68 -0.88 7.16
CA SER A 198 -13.59 0.11 7.72
C SER A 198 -13.19 1.52 7.27
N LEU A 199 -14.16 2.36 6.97
CA LEU A 199 -13.92 3.76 6.56
C LEU A 199 -13.36 4.66 7.67
N ARG A 200 -13.30 4.19 8.92
CA ARG A 200 -12.88 5.03 10.07
C ARG A 200 -11.47 5.57 9.90
N ILE A 201 -10.50 4.70 9.60
CA ILE A 201 -9.10 5.11 9.43
C ILE A 201 -8.93 6.00 8.19
N PRO A 202 -9.36 5.59 6.97
CA PRO A 202 -9.19 6.42 5.78
C PRO A 202 -9.84 7.80 5.90
N VAL A 203 -11.09 7.86 6.38
CA VAL A 203 -11.82 9.12 6.49
C VAL A 203 -11.19 10.05 7.52
N THR A 204 -10.84 9.55 8.70
CA THR A 204 -10.19 10.38 9.73
C THR A 204 -8.81 10.85 9.28
N TYR A 205 -8.04 10.01 8.61
CA TYR A 205 -6.74 10.37 8.07
C TYR A 205 -6.86 11.50 7.03
N ILE A 206 -7.68 11.31 6.00
CA ILE A 206 -7.88 12.29 4.92
C ILE A 206 -8.43 13.61 5.45
N LEU A 207 -9.45 13.56 6.34
CA LEU A 207 -10.01 14.77 6.93
C LEU A 207 -9.01 15.53 7.79
N THR A 208 -8.24 14.84 8.61
CA THR A 208 -7.23 15.49 9.46
C THR A 208 -6.13 16.12 8.61
N THR A 209 -5.65 15.43 7.56
CA THR A 209 -4.68 16.01 6.62
C THR A 209 -5.27 17.23 5.92
N ALA A 210 -6.54 17.17 5.46
CA ALA A 210 -7.19 18.31 4.81
C ALA A 210 -7.27 19.53 5.73
N VAL A 211 -7.70 19.33 6.99
CA VAL A 211 -7.79 20.39 7.99
C VAL A 211 -6.39 20.95 8.32
N PHE A 212 -5.41 20.08 8.49
CA PHE A 212 -4.04 20.48 8.80
C PHE A 212 -3.43 21.30 7.67
N VAL A 213 -3.55 20.84 6.42
CA VAL A 213 -3.07 21.56 5.24
C VAL A 213 -3.81 22.88 5.05
N PHE A 214 -5.11 22.94 5.35
CA PHE A 214 -5.86 24.20 5.28
C PHE A 214 -5.40 25.22 6.33
N ILE A 215 -5.16 24.79 7.56
CA ILE A 215 -4.76 25.70 8.66
C ILE A 215 -3.31 26.19 8.47
N PHE A 216 -2.38 25.31 8.13
CA PHE A 216 -0.96 25.61 8.05
C PHE A 216 -0.46 25.92 6.63
N GLY A 217 -1.30 25.70 5.61
CA GLY A 217 -1.00 25.99 4.21
C GLY A 217 -1.47 27.38 3.76
N GLN A 218 -1.78 27.49 2.47
CA GLN A 218 -2.17 28.77 1.85
C GLN A 218 -3.64 29.15 2.06
N GLN A 219 -4.41 28.42 2.84
CA GLN A 219 -5.86 28.61 3.05
C GLN A 219 -6.68 28.59 1.74
N ASP A 220 -6.14 27.95 0.70
CA ASP A 220 -6.79 27.78 -0.60
C ASP A 220 -7.27 26.34 -0.75
N LEU A 221 -8.49 26.18 -1.24
CA LEU A 221 -9.10 24.87 -1.50
C LEU A 221 -8.35 24.09 -2.58
N ASN A 222 -7.84 24.76 -3.61
CA ASN A 222 -7.04 24.11 -4.65
C ASN A 222 -5.74 23.55 -4.07
N TYR A 223 -5.11 24.28 -3.13
CA TYR A 223 -3.92 23.81 -2.43
C TYR A 223 -4.20 22.56 -1.59
N VAL A 224 -5.31 22.53 -0.87
CA VAL A 224 -5.75 21.34 -0.12
C VAL A 224 -6.04 20.16 -1.03
N LEU A 225 -6.80 20.39 -2.11
CA LEU A 225 -7.12 19.33 -3.09
C LEU A 225 -5.86 18.77 -3.76
N ALA A 226 -4.90 19.62 -4.10
CA ALA A 226 -3.64 19.18 -4.65
C ALA A 226 -2.85 18.30 -3.66
N HIS A 227 -2.85 18.61 -2.37
CA HIS A 227 -2.24 17.77 -1.34
C HIS A 227 -2.98 16.44 -1.14
N LEU A 228 -4.31 16.45 -1.22
CA LEU A 228 -5.10 15.22 -1.10
C LEU A 228 -4.95 14.30 -2.32
N CYS A 229 -4.87 14.88 -3.52
CA CYS A 229 -4.71 14.11 -4.76
C CYS A 229 -3.25 13.81 -5.10
N GLY A 230 -2.30 14.52 -4.48
CA GLY A 230 -0.87 14.35 -4.71
C GLY A 230 -0.24 13.34 -3.77
N GLY A 231 0.85 12.73 -4.23
CA GLY A 231 1.58 11.75 -3.45
C GLY A 231 0.75 10.53 -3.08
N GLY A 232 1.27 9.71 -2.21
CA GLY A 232 0.66 8.45 -1.81
C GLY A 232 -0.46 8.53 -0.78
N LEU A 233 -1.06 9.70 -0.51
CA LEU A 233 -2.02 9.86 0.60
C LEU A 233 -3.24 8.94 0.44
N ILE A 234 -3.90 8.94 -0.72
CA ILE A 234 -5.07 8.08 -0.98
C ILE A 234 -4.68 6.60 -0.94
N PHE A 235 -3.57 6.24 -1.58
CA PHE A 235 -3.06 4.88 -1.54
C PHE A 235 -2.70 4.46 -0.10
N GLY A 236 -1.99 5.33 0.63
CA GLY A 236 -1.65 5.13 2.04
C GLY A 236 -2.87 4.97 2.94
N ALA A 237 -3.89 5.82 2.77
CA ALA A 237 -5.09 5.80 3.60
C ALA A 237 -5.93 4.53 3.45
N PHE A 238 -6.09 4.03 2.21
CA PHE A 238 -6.98 2.89 1.94
C PHE A 238 -6.29 1.53 1.92
N PHE A 239 -5.01 1.45 1.53
CA PHE A 239 -4.33 0.16 1.33
C PHE A 239 -3.19 -0.11 2.33
N MET A 240 -2.66 0.93 2.99
CA MET A 240 -1.54 0.77 3.90
C MET A 240 -1.93 1.01 5.36
N ALA A 241 -2.67 2.08 5.67
CA ALA A 241 -3.07 2.41 7.04
C ALA A 241 -4.15 1.47 7.58
N THR A 242 -4.84 0.73 6.70
CA THR A 242 -5.88 -0.25 7.06
C THR A 242 -5.32 -1.67 7.22
N ASP A 243 -4.01 -1.84 7.25
CA ASP A 243 -3.37 -3.14 7.51
C ASP A 243 -3.81 -3.69 8.87
N TYR A 244 -4.36 -4.92 8.89
CA TYR A 244 -4.94 -5.54 10.08
C TYR A 244 -3.94 -5.77 11.21
N VAL A 245 -2.66 -5.97 10.88
CA VAL A 245 -1.63 -6.30 11.87
C VAL A 245 -1.16 -5.04 12.59
N THR A 246 -1.04 -3.93 11.88
CA THR A 246 -0.43 -2.71 12.40
C THR A 246 -1.43 -1.63 12.80
N SER A 247 -2.72 -1.80 12.46
CA SER A 247 -3.77 -0.86 12.81
C SER A 247 -4.50 -1.23 14.12
N PRO A 248 -5.03 -0.24 14.85
CA PRO A 248 -5.82 -0.49 16.06
C PRO A 248 -7.11 -1.25 15.78
N ILE A 249 -7.46 -2.20 16.68
CA ILE A 249 -8.68 -3.01 16.56
C ILE A 249 -9.92 -2.23 17.04
N THR A 250 -9.77 -1.36 18.04
CA THR A 250 -10.90 -0.65 18.64
C THR A 250 -11.37 0.53 17.79
N PRO A 251 -12.70 0.79 17.69
CA PRO A 251 -13.21 1.92 16.89
C PRO A 251 -12.65 3.29 17.30
N LYS A 252 -12.47 3.53 18.59
CA LYS A 252 -11.88 4.78 19.10
C LYS A 252 -10.38 4.85 18.77
N GLY A 253 -9.67 3.73 18.89
CA GLY A 253 -8.26 3.64 18.52
C GLY A 253 -8.04 3.92 17.03
N GLN A 254 -8.93 3.42 16.15
CA GLN A 254 -8.89 3.69 14.70
C GLN A 254 -9.00 5.18 14.37
N ILE A 255 -9.89 5.90 15.09
CA ILE A 255 -10.07 7.35 14.91
C ILE A 255 -8.81 8.09 15.36
N VAL A 256 -8.29 7.78 16.56
CA VAL A 256 -7.07 8.41 17.08
C VAL A 256 -5.87 8.13 16.17
N PHE A 257 -5.75 6.89 15.69
CA PHE A 257 -4.70 6.50 14.75
C PHE A 257 -4.77 7.28 13.45
N GLY A 258 -5.97 7.42 12.85
CA GLY A 258 -6.17 8.21 11.64
C GLY A 258 -5.85 9.70 11.83
N ILE A 259 -6.20 10.28 13.01
CA ILE A 259 -5.84 11.66 13.34
C ILE A 259 -4.32 11.82 13.44
N LEU A 260 -3.63 10.92 14.15
CA LEU A 260 -2.17 10.99 14.30
C LEU A 260 -1.47 10.87 12.94
N LEU A 261 -1.93 9.94 12.07
CA LEU A 261 -1.39 9.80 10.71
C LEU A 261 -1.61 11.06 9.87
N GLY A 262 -2.74 11.75 10.06
CA GLY A 262 -3.07 12.96 9.30
C GLY A 262 -2.29 14.20 9.74
N ILE A 263 -1.77 14.21 10.96
CA ILE A 263 -0.92 15.30 11.47
C ILE A 263 0.55 15.10 11.05
N LEU A 264 1.03 13.84 11.02
CA LEU A 264 2.41 13.47 10.60
C LEU A 264 2.59 13.64 9.10
#